data_147cd2c070b7b5bea97d920bc8dde025
#
_entry.id   147cd2c070b7b5bea97d920bc8dde025
#
_cell.length_a   1.000
_cell.length_b   1.000
_cell.length_c   1.000
_cell.angle_alpha   90.00
_cell.angle_beta   90.00
_cell.angle_gamma   90.00
#
_symmetry.space_group_name_H-M   'P 1'
#
loop_
_entity.id
_entity.type
_entity.pdbx_description
1 polymer ?
#
loop_
_entity_poly.entity_id
_entity_poly.type
_entity_poly.pdbx_seq_one_letter_code
_entity_poly.pdbx_strand_id
1 'polypeptide(L)'
;MAEIEFNDEQIKEFYERFGGSNFMRQSEVARAYGDHKIDIYFKSVGFAAKVISTIGIIAGFGFAAFGYVESKFLFFCGESILIYSILHGLIWVQNIYNSEFLALDKAQKNHNIYFTERNKLFMEVWDIISKTKKVDRDKFIELIEKDKAVLQLFATKDQEVEKQKPNNIFSKKLYYLMIAGSVMLMSSFFIWSLFIFVFYII
;
A
#
# COMPACT_ATOMS: atom_id res chain seq x y z
N MET A 1 45.64 13.87 -13.67
CA MET A 1 44.26 13.35 -13.75
C MET A 1 43.93 13.18 -15.21
N ALA A 2 43.29 12.07 -15.58
CA ALA A 2 42.89 11.88 -16.97
C ALA A 2 41.63 12.70 -17.23
N GLU A 3 41.68 13.60 -18.21
CA GLU A 3 40.56 14.41 -18.63
C GLU A 3 39.85 13.74 -19.81
N ILE A 4 38.50 13.83 -19.85
CA ILE A 4 37.69 13.44 -20.98
C ILE A 4 37.30 14.72 -21.73
N GLU A 5 37.56 14.76 -23.03
CA GLU A 5 37.23 15.90 -23.89
C GLU A 5 35.93 15.59 -24.68
N PHE A 6 35.05 16.59 -24.77
CA PHE A 6 33.73 16.46 -25.39
C PHE A 6 33.63 17.37 -26.62
N ASN A 7 33.11 16.86 -27.73
CA ASN A 7 32.66 17.69 -28.83
C ASN A 7 31.23 18.22 -28.61
N ASP A 8 30.76 19.14 -29.44
CA ASP A 8 29.46 19.81 -29.25
C ASP A 8 28.28 18.82 -29.33
N GLU A 9 28.38 17.77 -30.16
CA GLU A 9 27.37 16.74 -30.28
C GLU A 9 27.30 15.87 -29.02
N GLN A 10 28.45 15.47 -28.49
CA GLN A 10 28.56 14.71 -27.24
C GLN A 10 28.08 15.53 -26.02
N ILE A 11 28.29 16.84 -26.03
CA ILE A 11 27.74 17.74 -24.98
C ILE A 11 26.22 17.75 -25.01
N LYS A 12 25.61 17.81 -26.21
CA LYS A 12 24.18 17.76 -26.38
C LYS A 12 23.61 16.42 -25.92
N GLU A 13 24.20 15.30 -26.38
CA GLU A 13 23.79 13.95 -25.95
C GLU A 13 23.92 13.77 -24.43
N PHE A 14 24.98 14.30 -23.83
CA PHE A 14 25.17 14.28 -22.39
C PHE A 14 24.03 15.00 -21.67
N TYR A 15 23.67 16.21 -22.11
CA TYR A 15 22.57 16.97 -21.52
C TYR A 15 21.23 16.26 -21.69
N GLU A 16 20.93 15.73 -22.86
CA GLU A 16 19.70 15.00 -23.13
C GLU A 16 19.60 13.75 -22.23
N ARG A 17 20.68 12.99 -22.11
CA ARG A 17 20.73 11.76 -21.34
C ARG A 17 20.68 11.99 -19.83
N PHE A 18 21.48 12.89 -19.31
CA PHE A 18 21.65 13.09 -17.87
C PHE A 18 20.83 14.25 -17.29
N GLY A 19 20.40 15.19 -18.09
CA GLY A 19 19.59 16.34 -17.70
C GLY A 19 18.10 16.14 -18.02
N GLY A 20 17.74 16.25 -19.29
CA GLY A 20 16.34 16.30 -19.72
C GLY A 20 15.54 15.03 -19.43
N SER A 21 16.05 13.87 -19.83
CA SER A 21 15.34 12.58 -19.64
C SER A 21 15.18 12.22 -18.16
N ASN A 22 16.11 12.61 -17.31
CA ASN A 22 16.06 12.30 -15.90
C ASN A 22 15.10 13.19 -15.10
N PHE A 23 14.91 14.44 -15.49
CA PHE A 23 13.89 15.29 -14.87
C PHE A 23 12.48 14.76 -15.14
N MET A 24 12.20 14.32 -16.37
CA MET A 24 10.92 13.66 -16.71
C MET A 24 10.74 12.38 -15.88
N ARG A 25 11.76 11.54 -15.84
CA ARG A 25 11.73 10.28 -15.07
C ARG A 25 11.52 10.52 -13.57
N GLN A 26 12.13 11.55 -13.00
CA GLN A 26 11.90 11.93 -11.60
C GLN A 26 10.44 12.32 -11.34
N SER A 27 9.82 13.10 -12.25
CA SER A 27 8.43 13.50 -12.12
C SER A 27 7.46 12.31 -12.27
N GLU A 28 7.73 11.40 -13.19
CA GLU A 28 6.95 10.16 -13.38
C GLU A 28 6.99 9.27 -12.14
N VAL A 29 8.16 9.14 -11.54
CA VAL A 29 8.32 8.35 -10.31
C VAL A 29 7.64 9.00 -9.13
N ALA A 30 7.80 10.30 -8.94
CA ALA A 30 7.09 11.01 -7.88
C ALA A 30 5.57 10.85 -8.01
N ARG A 31 5.06 10.91 -9.25
CA ARG A 31 3.66 10.66 -9.57
C ARG A 31 3.25 9.22 -9.26
N ALA A 32 4.04 8.22 -9.68
CA ALA A 32 3.75 6.81 -9.41
C ALA A 32 3.68 6.52 -7.89
N TYR A 33 4.55 7.14 -7.08
CA TYR A 33 4.45 7.04 -5.61
C TYR A 33 3.17 7.67 -5.08
N GLY A 34 2.80 8.84 -5.61
CA GLY A 34 1.56 9.52 -5.23
C GLY A 34 0.33 8.67 -5.56
N ASP A 35 0.24 8.18 -6.79
CA ASP A 35 -0.86 7.34 -7.26
C ASP A 35 -0.99 6.05 -6.44
N HIS A 36 0.15 5.43 -6.09
CA HIS A 36 0.14 4.22 -5.26
C HIS A 36 -0.30 4.49 -3.81
N LYS A 37 0.12 5.61 -3.20
CA LYS A 37 -0.37 6.05 -1.88
C LYS A 37 -1.89 6.26 -1.90
N ILE A 38 -2.41 6.89 -2.94
CA ILE A 38 -3.83 7.12 -3.14
C ILE A 38 -4.59 5.79 -3.29
N ASP A 39 -4.06 4.84 -4.07
CA ASP A 39 -4.66 3.52 -4.26
C ASP A 39 -4.73 2.72 -2.95
N ILE A 40 -3.67 2.70 -2.16
CA ILE A 40 -3.67 2.08 -0.81
C ILE A 40 -4.74 2.71 0.08
N TYR A 41 -4.83 4.05 0.09
CA TYR A 41 -5.82 4.77 0.88
C TYR A 41 -7.25 4.36 0.48
N PHE A 42 -7.59 4.43 -0.81
CA PHE A 42 -8.93 4.08 -1.28
C PHE A 42 -9.27 2.61 -1.08
N LYS A 43 -8.33 1.70 -1.28
CA LYS A 43 -8.54 0.27 -1.01
C LYS A 43 -8.80 0.01 0.47
N SER A 44 -8.04 0.63 1.36
CA SER A 44 -8.19 0.49 2.81
C SER A 44 -9.51 1.06 3.31
N VAL A 45 -9.85 2.28 2.88
CA VAL A 45 -11.12 2.93 3.25
C VAL A 45 -12.31 2.20 2.66
N GLY A 46 -12.22 1.77 1.38
CA GLY A 46 -13.29 1.01 0.73
C GLY A 46 -13.53 -0.34 1.38
N PHE A 47 -12.49 -1.03 1.82
CA PHE A 47 -12.62 -2.27 2.57
C PHE A 47 -13.27 -2.04 3.94
N ALA A 48 -12.80 -1.03 4.70
CA ALA A 48 -13.37 -0.67 6.00
C ALA A 48 -14.86 -0.34 5.88
N ALA A 49 -15.23 0.49 4.89
CA ALA A 49 -16.61 0.86 4.65
C ALA A 49 -17.50 -0.36 4.35
N LYS A 50 -17.04 -1.30 3.52
CA LYS A 50 -17.75 -2.54 3.23
C LYS A 50 -17.95 -3.40 4.47
N VAL A 51 -16.90 -3.59 5.28
CA VAL A 51 -16.98 -4.38 6.53
C VAL A 51 -17.98 -3.74 7.49
N ILE A 52 -17.85 -2.44 7.77
CA ILE A 52 -18.73 -1.72 8.69
C ILE A 52 -20.18 -1.78 8.20
N SER A 53 -20.43 -1.52 6.92
CA SER A 53 -21.79 -1.56 6.35
C SER A 53 -22.41 -2.94 6.46
N THR A 54 -21.67 -3.98 6.09
CA THR A 54 -22.20 -5.36 6.11
C THR A 54 -22.56 -5.79 7.54
N ILE A 55 -21.62 -5.58 8.49
CA ILE A 55 -21.86 -5.97 9.88
C ILE A 55 -22.91 -5.07 10.51
N GLY A 56 -22.92 -3.76 10.21
CA GLY A 56 -23.94 -2.84 10.70
C GLY A 56 -25.36 -3.19 10.23
N ILE A 57 -25.49 -3.65 8.98
CA ILE A 57 -26.78 -4.16 8.46
C ILE A 57 -27.22 -5.41 9.23
N ILE A 58 -26.32 -6.39 9.41
CA ILE A 58 -26.64 -7.65 10.10
C ILE A 58 -27.04 -7.38 11.55
N ALA A 59 -26.26 -6.60 12.28
CA ALA A 59 -26.54 -6.22 13.67
C ALA A 59 -27.83 -5.39 13.77
N GLY A 60 -28.05 -4.43 12.85
CA GLY A 60 -29.25 -3.61 12.82
C GLY A 60 -30.53 -4.44 12.62
N PHE A 61 -30.50 -5.42 11.74
CA PHE A 61 -31.60 -6.37 11.59
C PHE A 61 -31.79 -7.22 12.84
N GLY A 62 -30.71 -7.68 13.48
CA GLY A 62 -30.76 -8.41 14.73
C GLY A 62 -31.48 -7.62 15.82
N PHE A 63 -31.11 -6.37 16.04
CA PHE A 63 -31.77 -5.51 17.03
C PHE A 63 -33.23 -5.20 16.69
N ALA A 64 -33.55 -4.94 15.42
CA ALA A 64 -34.92 -4.71 14.99
C ALA A 64 -35.84 -5.92 15.24
N ALA A 65 -35.29 -7.12 15.11
CA ALA A 65 -36.00 -8.36 15.34
C ALA A 65 -35.86 -8.93 16.77
N PHE A 66 -35.28 -8.19 17.69
CA PHE A 66 -34.99 -8.66 19.07
C PHE A 66 -36.22 -9.21 19.81
N GLY A 67 -37.41 -8.68 19.51
CA GLY A 67 -38.68 -9.20 20.09
C GLY A 67 -39.00 -10.64 19.72
N TYR A 68 -38.39 -11.17 18.65
CA TYR A 68 -38.61 -12.55 18.15
C TYR A 68 -37.46 -13.49 18.53
N VAL A 69 -36.48 -13.01 19.35
CA VAL A 69 -35.34 -13.81 19.74
C VAL A 69 -35.74 -14.88 20.75
N GLU A 70 -35.55 -16.16 20.39
CA GLU A 70 -35.80 -17.30 21.24
C GLU A 70 -34.70 -17.45 22.33
N SER A 71 -33.44 -17.23 21.97
CA SER A 71 -32.32 -17.31 22.90
C SER A 71 -31.56 -15.96 23.02
N LYS A 72 -31.85 -15.21 24.06
CA LYS A 72 -31.15 -13.94 24.35
C LYS A 72 -29.64 -14.11 24.52
N PHE A 73 -29.22 -15.24 25.11
CA PHE A 73 -27.79 -15.53 25.29
C PHE A 73 -27.06 -15.65 23.95
N LEU A 74 -27.58 -16.48 23.03
CA LEU A 74 -26.98 -16.62 21.69
C LEU A 74 -27.02 -15.30 20.91
N PHE A 75 -28.09 -14.52 21.06
CA PHE A 75 -28.20 -13.20 20.46
C PHE A 75 -27.04 -12.29 20.89
N PHE A 76 -26.86 -12.10 22.21
CA PHE A 76 -25.79 -11.23 22.71
C PHE A 76 -24.40 -11.76 22.39
N CYS A 77 -24.17 -13.08 22.38
CA CYS A 77 -22.91 -13.65 21.92
C CYS A 77 -22.64 -13.34 20.43
N GLY A 78 -23.64 -13.50 19.57
CA GLY A 78 -23.54 -13.19 18.15
C GLY A 78 -23.22 -11.71 17.89
N GLU A 79 -23.98 -10.82 18.53
CA GLU A 79 -23.76 -9.36 18.41
C GLU A 79 -22.36 -8.96 18.94
N SER A 80 -21.92 -9.53 20.06
CA SER A 80 -20.57 -9.24 20.61
C SER A 80 -19.47 -9.68 19.64
N ILE A 81 -19.61 -10.83 18.98
CA ILE A 81 -18.65 -11.31 17.99
C ILE A 81 -18.65 -10.40 16.74
N LEU A 82 -19.81 -9.92 16.31
CA LEU A 82 -19.91 -9.00 15.19
C LEU A 82 -19.27 -7.65 15.49
N ILE A 83 -19.54 -7.08 16.66
CA ILE A 83 -18.90 -5.84 17.13
C ILE A 83 -17.38 -6.01 17.22
N TYR A 84 -16.92 -7.12 17.81
CA TYR A 84 -15.50 -7.43 17.88
C TYR A 84 -14.88 -7.54 16.47
N SER A 85 -15.60 -8.13 15.50
CA SER A 85 -15.16 -8.24 14.11
C SER A 85 -14.98 -6.86 13.46
N ILE A 86 -15.87 -5.90 13.73
CA ILE A 86 -15.71 -4.49 13.26
C ILE A 86 -14.43 -3.89 13.81
N LEU A 87 -14.24 -3.93 15.12
CA LEU A 87 -13.07 -3.35 15.78
C LEU A 87 -11.77 -3.97 15.27
N HIS A 88 -11.76 -5.31 15.14
CA HIS A 88 -10.62 -6.03 14.63
C HIS A 88 -10.30 -5.69 13.16
N GLY A 89 -11.33 -5.55 12.33
CA GLY A 89 -11.21 -5.13 10.94
C GLY A 89 -10.66 -3.72 10.80
N LEU A 90 -11.11 -2.78 11.63
CA LEU A 90 -10.60 -1.39 11.63
C LEU A 90 -9.14 -1.32 12.04
N ILE A 91 -8.76 -2.03 13.12
CA ILE A 91 -7.35 -2.09 13.57
C ILE A 91 -6.47 -2.70 12.48
N TRP A 92 -6.94 -3.74 11.80
CA TRP A 92 -6.21 -4.37 10.71
C TRP A 92 -5.99 -3.41 9.53
N VAL A 93 -7.04 -2.70 9.09
CA VAL A 93 -6.95 -1.69 8.03
C VAL A 93 -5.96 -0.58 8.41
N GLN A 94 -6.03 -0.10 9.65
CA GLN A 94 -5.11 0.92 10.15
C GLN A 94 -3.66 0.44 10.16
N ASN A 95 -3.41 -0.81 10.56
CA ASN A 95 -2.06 -1.38 10.58
C ASN A 95 -1.50 -1.58 9.17
N ILE A 96 -2.30 -2.06 8.22
CA ILE A 96 -1.88 -2.16 6.81
C ILE A 96 -1.57 -0.78 6.25
N TYR A 97 -2.51 0.16 6.42
CA TYR A 97 -2.33 1.51 5.95
C TYR A 97 -1.03 2.12 6.48
N ASN A 98 -0.81 2.05 7.79
CA ASN A 98 0.39 2.60 8.40
C ASN A 98 1.67 1.91 7.89
N SER A 99 1.71 0.58 7.81
CA SER A 99 2.90 -0.16 7.39
C SER A 99 3.23 0.09 5.93
N GLU A 100 2.26 0.01 5.03
CA GLU A 100 2.46 0.22 3.59
C GLU A 100 2.75 1.69 3.28
N PHE A 101 2.01 2.61 3.89
CA PHE A 101 2.21 4.04 3.70
C PHE A 101 3.58 4.49 4.21
N LEU A 102 4.00 4.04 5.41
CA LEU A 102 5.32 4.35 5.96
C LEU A 102 6.45 3.75 5.12
N ALA A 103 6.28 2.54 4.60
CA ALA A 103 7.26 1.92 3.72
C ALA A 103 7.43 2.73 2.42
N LEU A 104 6.31 3.15 1.81
CA LEU A 104 6.32 4.01 0.63
C LEU A 104 6.93 5.39 0.91
N ASP A 105 6.58 6.00 2.04
CA ASP A 105 7.14 7.30 2.42
C ASP A 105 8.65 7.24 2.62
N LYS A 106 9.14 6.19 3.28
CA LYS A 106 10.57 5.94 3.45
C LYS A 106 11.26 5.70 2.10
N ALA A 107 10.65 4.89 1.22
CA ALA A 107 11.19 4.64 -0.11
C ALA A 107 11.24 5.92 -0.95
N GLN A 108 10.20 6.76 -0.90
CA GLN A 108 10.17 8.05 -1.59
C GLN A 108 11.22 9.02 -1.05
N LYS A 109 11.41 9.09 0.27
CA LYS A 109 12.45 9.93 0.88
C LYS A 109 13.84 9.49 0.45
N ASN A 110 14.13 8.19 0.51
CA ASN A 110 15.41 7.67 0.04
C ASN A 110 15.63 8.00 -1.44
N HIS A 111 14.62 7.81 -2.27
CA HIS A 111 14.68 8.13 -3.68
C HIS A 111 15.00 9.62 -3.92
N ASN A 112 14.35 10.52 -3.20
CA ASN A 112 14.59 11.95 -3.30
C ASN A 112 16.02 12.33 -2.91
N ILE A 113 16.60 11.69 -1.88
CA ILE A 113 18.00 11.92 -1.48
C ILE A 113 18.94 11.53 -2.63
N TYR A 114 18.80 10.32 -3.18
CA TYR A 114 19.64 9.87 -4.30
C TYR A 114 19.51 10.77 -5.54
N PHE A 115 18.29 11.20 -5.85
CA PHE A 115 18.07 12.14 -6.97
C PHE A 115 18.72 13.49 -6.72
N THR A 116 18.59 14.01 -5.51
CA THR A 116 19.18 15.30 -5.14
C THR A 116 20.72 15.27 -5.25
N GLU A 117 21.35 14.23 -4.72
CA GLU A 117 22.80 14.05 -4.81
C GLU A 117 23.27 13.88 -6.26
N ARG A 118 22.57 13.06 -7.01
CA ARG A 118 22.86 12.84 -8.43
C ARG A 118 22.69 14.12 -9.23
N ASN A 119 21.62 14.88 -9.02
CA ASN A 119 21.38 16.14 -9.73
C ASN A 119 22.41 17.21 -9.37
N LYS A 120 22.84 17.27 -8.10
CA LYS A 120 23.93 18.17 -7.70
C LYS A 120 25.20 17.85 -8.46
N LEU A 121 25.60 16.58 -8.52
CA LEU A 121 26.78 16.16 -9.26
C LEU A 121 26.64 16.41 -10.77
N PHE A 122 25.45 16.18 -11.33
CA PHE A 122 25.17 16.50 -12.73
C PHE A 122 25.37 17.99 -13.00
N MET A 123 24.87 18.88 -12.17
CA MET A 123 25.03 20.33 -12.35
C MET A 123 26.50 20.76 -12.25
N GLU A 124 27.28 20.19 -11.33
CA GLU A 124 28.72 20.43 -11.23
C GLU A 124 29.47 19.98 -12.49
N VAL A 125 29.20 18.78 -12.98
CA VAL A 125 29.80 18.22 -14.19
C VAL A 125 29.36 19.00 -15.43
N TRP A 126 28.09 19.37 -15.52
CA TRP A 126 27.55 20.20 -16.60
C TRP A 126 28.19 21.59 -16.67
N ASP A 127 28.32 22.25 -15.53
CA ASP A 127 28.97 23.60 -15.49
C ASP A 127 30.41 23.55 -16.00
N ILE A 128 31.14 22.48 -15.68
CA ILE A 128 32.52 22.27 -16.17
C ILE A 128 32.51 21.97 -17.67
N ILE A 129 31.73 20.99 -18.14
CA ILE A 129 31.71 20.57 -19.56
C ILE A 129 31.24 21.71 -20.46
N SER A 130 30.24 22.48 -20.05
CA SER A 130 29.68 23.57 -20.84
C SER A 130 30.66 24.72 -21.04
N LYS A 131 31.61 24.94 -20.10
CA LYS A 131 32.62 26.02 -20.15
C LYS A 131 33.92 25.58 -20.79
N THR A 132 34.38 24.37 -20.48
CA THR A 132 35.73 23.92 -20.80
C THR A 132 35.78 22.81 -21.85
N LYS A 133 34.63 22.20 -22.17
CA LYS A 133 34.49 20.99 -22.98
C LYS A 133 35.32 19.81 -22.45
N LYS A 134 35.76 19.87 -21.19
CA LYS A 134 36.56 18.84 -20.53
C LYS A 134 36.01 18.56 -19.16
N VAL A 135 36.15 17.31 -18.70
CA VAL A 135 35.77 16.91 -17.35
C VAL A 135 36.77 15.90 -16.80
N ASP A 136 36.97 15.92 -15.48
CA ASP A 136 37.76 14.92 -14.79
C ASP A 136 37.04 13.56 -14.92
N ARG A 137 37.80 12.56 -15.34
CA ARG A 137 37.32 11.20 -15.57
C ARG A 137 36.64 10.60 -14.31
N ASP A 138 37.19 10.86 -13.13
CA ASP A 138 36.69 10.27 -11.90
C ASP A 138 35.32 10.86 -11.52
N LYS A 139 35.12 12.17 -11.68
CA LYS A 139 33.81 12.83 -11.51
C LYS A 139 32.78 12.34 -12.52
N PHE A 140 33.18 12.08 -13.75
CA PHE A 140 32.29 11.57 -14.77
C PHE A 140 31.85 10.13 -14.46
N ILE A 141 32.78 9.29 -14.01
CA ILE A 141 32.48 7.93 -13.58
C ILE A 141 31.52 7.93 -12.37
N GLU A 142 31.77 8.80 -11.38
CA GLU A 142 30.90 8.95 -10.21
C GLU A 142 29.45 9.31 -10.62
N LEU A 143 29.28 10.20 -11.60
CA LEU A 143 27.95 10.55 -12.12
C LEU A 143 27.27 9.33 -12.77
N ILE A 144 27.99 8.55 -13.55
CA ILE A 144 27.45 7.32 -14.18
C ILE A 144 27.04 6.29 -13.10
N GLU A 145 27.85 6.12 -12.07
CA GLU A 145 27.56 5.20 -10.97
C GLU A 145 26.33 5.62 -10.17
N LYS A 146 26.21 6.91 -9.85
CA LYS A 146 25.01 7.44 -9.20
C LYS A 146 23.76 7.32 -10.08
N ASP A 147 23.88 7.52 -11.39
CA ASP A 147 22.78 7.31 -12.33
C ASP A 147 22.33 5.85 -12.39
N LYS A 148 23.28 4.91 -12.41
CA LYS A 148 22.99 3.47 -12.34
C LYS A 148 22.33 3.09 -11.01
N ALA A 149 22.80 3.63 -9.88
CA ALA A 149 22.20 3.35 -8.57
C ALA A 149 20.74 3.82 -8.51
N VAL A 150 20.44 4.99 -9.07
CA VAL A 150 19.05 5.47 -9.20
C VAL A 150 18.22 4.51 -10.05
N LEU A 151 18.73 4.04 -11.19
CA LEU A 151 18.04 3.07 -12.05
C LEU A 151 17.78 1.73 -11.35
N GLN A 152 18.75 1.24 -10.58
CA GLN A 152 18.60 0.00 -9.82
C GLN A 152 17.55 0.12 -8.72
N LEU A 153 17.45 1.27 -8.03
CA LEU A 153 16.41 1.52 -7.05
C LEU A 153 15.00 1.42 -7.65
N PHE A 154 14.83 1.75 -8.94
CA PHE A 154 13.56 1.55 -9.64
C PHE A 154 13.26 0.08 -9.91
N ALA A 155 14.26 -0.65 -10.43
CA ALA A 155 14.07 -2.04 -10.81
C ALA A 155 13.80 -2.97 -9.62
N THR A 156 14.41 -2.70 -8.45
CA THR A 156 14.20 -3.49 -7.23
C THR A 156 12.83 -3.24 -6.59
N LYS A 157 12.25 -2.07 -6.80
CA LYS A 157 11.00 -1.67 -6.18
C LYS A 157 9.78 -2.42 -6.71
N ASP A 158 9.72 -2.66 -8.02
CA ASP A 158 8.63 -3.44 -8.60
C ASP A 158 8.58 -4.85 -8.02
N GLN A 159 9.75 -5.42 -7.67
CA GLN A 159 9.83 -6.72 -7.01
C GLN A 159 9.49 -6.70 -5.53
N GLU A 160 9.74 -5.61 -4.79
CA GLU A 160 9.39 -5.50 -3.37
C GLU A 160 7.90 -5.23 -3.16
N VAL A 161 7.28 -4.43 -4.01
CA VAL A 161 5.83 -4.17 -3.98
C VAL A 161 5.03 -5.43 -4.35
N GLU A 162 5.52 -6.25 -5.29
CA GLU A 162 4.89 -7.54 -5.61
C GLU A 162 4.99 -8.56 -4.46
N LYS A 163 6.06 -8.51 -3.65
CA LYS A 163 6.25 -9.44 -2.51
C LYS A 163 5.44 -9.09 -1.28
N GLN A 164 5.00 -7.85 -1.12
CA GLN A 164 4.13 -7.41 -0.03
C GLN A 164 2.65 -7.64 -0.35
N LYS A 165 2.28 -8.87 -0.80
CA LYS A 165 0.86 -9.24 -0.83
C LYS A 165 0.31 -9.17 0.60
N PRO A 166 -0.78 -8.41 0.85
CA PRO A 166 -1.35 -8.27 2.18
C PRO A 166 -1.60 -9.66 2.76
N ASN A 167 -1.21 -9.81 4.02
CA ASN A 167 -1.20 -11.08 4.73
C ASN A 167 -2.62 -11.68 4.72
N ASN A 168 -2.91 -12.60 3.79
CA ASN A 168 -4.21 -13.23 3.54
C ASN A 168 -4.79 -13.95 4.78
N ILE A 169 -3.95 -14.20 5.80
CA ILE A 169 -4.34 -14.87 7.05
C ILE A 169 -5.31 -14.02 7.85
N PHE A 170 -5.10 -12.69 7.85
CA PHE A 170 -5.93 -11.78 8.66
C PHE A 170 -7.32 -11.56 8.05
N SER A 171 -7.40 -11.49 6.73
CA SER A 171 -8.68 -11.39 6.02
C SER A 171 -9.52 -12.66 6.23
N LYS A 172 -8.89 -13.85 6.26
CA LYS A 172 -9.55 -15.11 6.55
C LYS A 172 -10.10 -15.15 7.99
N LYS A 173 -9.31 -14.72 8.99
CA LYS A 173 -9.75 -14.67 10.39
C LYS A 173 -10.96 -13.75 10.57
N LEU A 174 -10.94 -12.56 9.97
CA LEU A 174 -12.05 -11.62 10.00
C LEU A 174 -13.31 -12.25 9.36
N TYR A 175 -13.15 -12.90 8.21
CA TYR A 175 -14.25 -13.58 7.53
C TYR A 175 -14.89 -14.69 8.39
N TYR A 176 -14.06 -15.52 9.05
CA TYR A 176 -14.57 -16.55 9.96
C TYR A 176 -15.30 -15.97 11.18
N LEU A 177 -14.80 -14.87 11.74
CA LEU A 177 -15.48 -14.18 12.85
C LEU A 177 -16.84 -13.63 12.42
N MET A 178 -16.92 -13.02 11.22
CA MET A 178 -18.18 -12.54 10.67
C MET A 178 -19.17 -13.67 10.45
N ILE A 179 -18.75 -14.80 9.89
CA ILE A 179 -19.61 -15.98 9.72
C ILE A 179 -20.06 -16.51 11.07
N ALA A 180 -19.14 -16.71 12.01
CA ALA A 180 -19.49 -17.26 13.34
C ALA A 180 -20.50 -16.35 14.07
N GLY A 181 -20.30 -15.04 14.07
CA GLY A 181 -21.23 -14.08 14.66
C GLY A 181 -22.60 -14.11 13.99
N SER A 182 -22.63 -14.14 12.65
CA SER A 182 -23.89 -14.23 11.88
C SER A 182 -24.64 -15.53 12.12
N VAL A 183 -23.94 -16.66 12.16
CA VAL A 183 -24.55 -17.97 12.46
C VAL A 183 -25.12 -17.99 13.87
N MET A 184 -24.38 -17.49 14.88
CA MET A 184 -24.90 -17.39 16.25
C MET A 184 -26.13 -16.49 16.34
N LEU A 185 -26.09 -15.34 15.65
CA LEU A 185 -27.21 -14.42 15.61
C LEU A 185 -28.44 -15.10 15.00
N MET A 186 -28.30 -15.73 13.84
CA MET A 186 -29.38 -16.47 13.18
C MET A 186 -29.91 -17.64 14.05
N SER A 187 -29.02 -18.39 14.68
CA SER A 187 -29.39 -19.46 15.58
C SER A 187 -30.21 -18.99 16.77
N SER A 188 -29.99 -17.74 17.23
CA SER A 188 -30.73 -17.16 18.34
C SER A 188 -32.22 -17.00 18.09
N PHE A 189 -32.64 -16.91 16.80
CA PHE A 189 -34.04 -16.79 16.40
C PHE A 189 -34.76 -18.13 16.23
N PHE A 190 -34.02 -19.22 15.96
CA PHE A 190 -34.64 -20.48 15.52
C PHE A 190 -34.24 -21.68 16.37
N ILE A 191 -33.52 -21.50 17.48
CA ILE A 191 -32.93 -22.62 18.20
C ILE A 191 -34.04 -23.58 18.77
N TRP A 192 -35.10 -23.02 19.31
CA TRP A 192 -36.19 -23.80 19.84
C TRP A 192 -37.07 -24.40 18.75
N SER A 193 -37.32 -23.64 17.70
CA SER A 193 -38.07 -24.14 16.53
C SER A 193 -37.34 -25.28 15.84
N LEU A 194 -36.00 -25.20 15.74
CA LEU A 194 -35.16 -26.27 15.21
C LEU A 194 -35.14 -27.50 16.13
N PHE A 195 -35.08 -27.29 17.45
CA PHE A 195 -35.10 -28.35 18.44
C PHE A 195 -36.43 -29.10 18.41
N ILE A 196 -37.55 -28.39 18.39
CA ILE A 196 -38.88 -28.97 18.27
C ILE A 196 -39.03 -29.75 16.95
N PHE A 197 -38.58 -29.20 15.82
CA PHE A 197 -38.62 -29.82 14.52
C PHE A 197 -37.82 -31.13 14.49
N VAL A 198 -36.61 -31.16 15.04
CA VAL A 198 -35.79 -32.37 15.12
C VAL A 198 -36.43 -33.43 16.02
N PHE A 199 -37.01 -33.06 17.16
CA PHE A 199 -37.64 -34.01 18.06
C PHE A 199 -39.03 -34.50 17.59
N TYR A 200 -39.69 -33.79 16.67
CA TYR A 200 -41.00 -34.20 16.15
C TYR A 200 -40.88 -35.06 14.89
N ILE A 201 -39.73 -35.12 14.25
CA ILE A 201 -39.48 -35.91 13.03
C ILE A 201 -38.73 -37.23 13.35
N ILE A 202 -38.09 -37.33 14.52
CA ILE A 202 -37.46 -38.57 15.01
C ILE A 202 -38.44 -39.30 15.93
#